data_96e7eda53eff9183c936fcd369049140
#
_entry.id   96e7eda53eff9183c936fcd369049140
#
_cell.length_a   1.000
_cell.length_b   1.000
_cell.length_c   1.000
_cell.angle_alpha   90.00
_cell.angle_beta   90.00
_cell.angle_gamma   90.00
#
_symmetry.space_group_name_H-M   'P 1'
#
loop_
_entity.id
_entity.type
_entity.pdbx_description
1 polymer ?
#
loop_
_entity_poly.entity_id
_entity_poly.type
_entity_poly.pdbx_seq_one_letter_code
_entity_poly.pdbx_strand_id
1 'polypeptide(L)'
;MKRIGTCLLLAAVLVLGTGATAAVKPTSSLGYYHTSGNRIVDAQGKPASFNGVNWFGFETDNFSPHGLWMRSMDSMLDQLAKEGYNLLRIPYTNEMLLPGKKPSGIDYVKNPDLKGLTPLQLLDKLVQKAGKRGMKIILDRHRPTASGQAERWYTQLVPEKTWIKDWTMLAKRYLANDTVIGADLHNEPHGSVCWGCGDSASDWRLAAERAGNAILAVNPNWLIVVEGVDANVNGQSGSYWWGGNLKGVRKYPVRLKVPNRLVYSPHDYGPGVSSQPWFADRKFPANLSGVWDANWGYIHKEKIAPILLGEFGGRSVDSASKEGKWQNALVDYIGRNDLYWTYWSLNPNSGDTGGLLLDDWQTWNKPKQKMLARVMKPVNGGGKSAAPKQAAGSTAPASGGTDLVEGLVVQYKTSNSGAAEDNMIYATFNITNTGKTDVPLSDVKLRYYFTKDGIEELEFWCDWAQVGTNAVGGTFASIEPARTGTDGYLEIRFAVSAGSISAGGQSGDIQVRIAKSDWSDFNKTDDYSFDGKKTSFNDWNKVTLYQKGKLVWGIEP
;
A
#
# COMPACT_ATOMS: atom_id res chain seq x y z
N MET A 1 24.95 -3.56 -95.98
CA MET A 1 24.78 -4.50 -94.87
C MET A 1 24.95 -3.66 -93.56
N LYS A 2 23.86 -3.25 -92.96
CA LYS A 2 23.85 -2.55 -91.69
C LYS A 2 23.31 -3.47 -90.59
N ARG A 3 24.12 -3.75 -89.57
CA ARG A 3 23.70 -4.52 -88.38
C ARG A 3 23.12 -3.51 -87.36
N ILE A 4 21.86 -3.74 -86.99
CA ILE A 4 21.17 -2.99 -85.92
C ILE A 4 21.42 -3.76 -84.63
N GLY A 5 22.03 -3.09 -83.68
CA GLY A 5 22.25 -3.60 -82.31
C GLY A 5 21.09 -3.15 -81.42
N THR A 6 20.42 -4.11 -80.82
CA THR A 6 19.32 -3.92 -79.91
C THR A 6 19.88 -3.84 -78.48
N CYS A 7 19.77 -2.64 -77.81
CA CYS A 7 20.03 -2.48 -76.38
C CYS A 7 18.81 -2.96 -75.58
N LEU A 8 19.01 -3.99 -74.75
CA LEU A 8 18.04 -4.37 -73.73
C LEU A 8 18.31 -3.51 -72.46
N LEU A 9 17.36 -2.65 -72.10
CA LEU A 9 17.34 -2.01 -70.77
C LEU A 9 16.70 -3.01 -69.77
N LEU A 10 17.49 -3.47 -68.78
CA LEU A 10 16.98 -4.14 -67.61
C LEU A 10 16.48 -3.07 -66.63
N ALA A 11 15.17 -2.98 -66.43
CA ALA A 11 14.56 -2.23 -65.34
C ALA A 11 14.56 -3.09 -64.06
N ALA A 12 15.41 -2.76 -63.10
CA ALA A 12 15.38 -3.34 -61.77
C ALA A 12 14.21 -2.74 -60.97
N VAL A 13 13.16 -3.50 -60.74
CA VAL A 13 12.06 -3.15 -59.84
C VAL A 13 12.50 -3.43 -58.40
N LEU A 14 12.82 -2.36 -57.65
CA LEU A 14 13.01 -2.41 -56.21
C LEU A 14 11.63 -2.63 -55.57
N VAL A 15 11.31 -3.83 -55.13
CA VAL A 15 10.16 -4.10 -54.26
C VAL A 15 10.56 -3.72 -52.85
N LEU A 16 10.18 -2.50 -52.41
CA LEU A 16 10.18 -2.10 -51.00
C LEU A 16 9.10 -2.90 -50.29
N GLY A 17 9.49 -4.02 -49.69
CA GLY A 17 8.63 -4.77 -48.79
C GLY A 17 8.37 -3.95 -47.51
N THR A 18 7.22 -3.29 -47.44
CA THR A 18 6.69 -2.78 -46.17
C THR A 18 6.31 -3.99 -45.31
N GLY A 19 7.22 -4.42 -44.46
CA GLY A 19 6.93 -5.41 -43.42
C GLY A 19 5.88 -4.86 -42.46
N ALA A 20 4.62 -5.03 -42.78
CA ALA A 20 3.54 -4.86 -41.83
C ALA A 20 3.72 -5.95 -40.76
N THR A 21 4.21 -5.57 -39.59
CA THR A 21 4.16 -6.41 -38.38
C THR A 21 2.71 -6.77 -38.15
N ALA A 22 2.36 -8.03 -38.40
CA ALA A 22 1.01 -8.53 -38.13
C ALA A 22 0.68 -8.31 -36.67
N ALA A 23 -0.40 -7.57 -36.40
CA ALA A 23 -0.88 -7.34 -35.03
C ALA A 23 -1.18 -8.72 -34.41
N VAL A 24 -0.60 -8.97 -33.25
CA VAL A 24 -0.87 -10.18 -32.45
C VAL A 24 -2.35 -10.18 -32.11
N LYS A 25 -3.09 -11.20 -32.56
CA LYS A 25 -4.52 -11.33 -32.22
C LYS A 25 -4.69 -11.83 -30.80
N PRO A 26 -5.71 -11.34 -30.04
CA PRO A 26 -6.05 -11.86 -28.73
C PRO A 26 -6.32 -13.39 -28.81
N THR A 27 -5.74 -14.14 -27.88
CA THR A 27 -6.00 -15.58 -27.76
C THR A 27 -7.18 -15.81 -26.83
N SER A 28 -8.28 -16.36 -27.34
CA SER A 28 -9.54 -16.58 -26.59
C SER A 28 -9.52 -17.77 -25.63
N SER A 29 -8.40 -18.49 -25.53
CA SER A 29 -8.34 -19.78 -24.81
C SER A 29 -7.80 -19.71 -23.36
N LEU A 30 -7.31 -18.55 -22.92
CA LEU A 30 -6.81 -18.33 -21.57
C LEU A 30 -7.83 -17.48 -20.77
N GLY A 31 -7.77 -17.53 -19.45
CA GLY A 31 -8.66 -16.83 -18.53
C GLY A 31 -8.50 -15.30 -18.53
N TYR A 32 -8.28 -14.68 -19.68
CA TYR A 32 -8.19 -13.23 -19.85
C TYR A 32 -9.57 -12.57 -19.89
N TYR A 33 -9.56 -11.28 -19.57
CA TYR A 33 -10.73 -10.44 -19.53
C TYR A 33 -10.70 -9.38 -20.64
N HIS A 34 -11.87 -8.84 -20.96
CA HIS A 34 -12.03 -7.68 -21.83
C HIS A 34 -13.17 -6.80 -21.30
N THR A 35 -13.31 -5.59 -21.84
CA THR A 35 -14.37 -4.70 -21.43
C THR A 35 -15.57 -4.79 -22.37
N SER A 36 -16.78 -4.68 -21.81
CA SER A 36 -18.04 -4.60 -22.56
C SER A 36 -18.93 -3.54 -21.91
N GLY A 37 -19.08 -2.39 -22.53
CA GLY A 37 -19.72 -1.23 -21.91
C GLY A 37 -19.02 -0.89 -20.59
N ASN A 38 -19.78 -0.86 -19.50
CA ASN A 38 -19.27 -0.59 -18.15
C ASN A 38 -18.89 -1.85 -17.35
N ARG A 39 -18.65 -2.99 -18.02
CA ARG A 39 -18.31 -4.26 -17.38
C ARG A 39 -16.96 -4.79 -17.86
N ILE A 40 -16.26 -5.43 -16.93
CA ILE A 40 -15.15 -6.34 -17.23
C ILE A 40 -15.77 -7.74 -17.37
N VAL A 41 -15.53 -8.41 -18.48
CA VAL A 41 -16.11 -9.72 -18.78
C VAL A 41 -15.04 -10.73 -19.17
N ASP A 42 -15.29 -12.00 -18.91
CA ASP A 42 -14.44 -13.10 -19.36
C ASP A 42 -14.60 -13.39 -20.87
N ALA A 43 -13.89 -14.40 -21.38
CA ALA A 43 -13.93 -14.80 -22.79
C ALA A 43 -15.33 -15.26 -23.24
N GLN A 44 -16.22 -15.63 -22.31
CA GLN A 44 -17.59 -16.04 -22.56
C GLN A 44 -18.59 -14.88 -22.43
N GLY A 45 -18.12 -13.67 -22.14
CA GLY A 45 -18.95 -12.49 -21.95
C GLY A 45 -19.61 -12.40 -20.56
N LYS A 46 -19.25 -13.29 -19.62
CA LYS A 46 -19.78 -13.27 -18.26
C LYS A 46 -19.05 -12.19 -17.45
N PRO A 47 -19.78 -11.33 -16.69
CA PRO A 47 -19.15 -10.33 -15.84
C PRO A 47 -18.19 -10.95 -14.83
N ALA A 48 -17.03 -10.32 -14.67
CA ALA A 48 -16.05 -10.70 -13.68
C ALA A 48 -16.59 -10.51 -12.25
N SER A 49 -16.24 -11.46 -11.37
CA SER A 49 -16.49 -11.36 -9.93
C SER A 49 -15.16 -11.12 -9.23
N PHE A 50 -14.79 -9.86 -9.06
CA PHE A 50 -13.55 -9.48 -8.40
C PHE A 50 -13.82 -8.94 -6.99
N ASN A 51 -13.07 -9.48 -6.02
CA ASN A 51 -12.92 -8.98 -4.66
C ASN A 51 -11.44 -8.66 -4.51
N GLY A 52 -11.09 -7.38 -4.56
CA GLY A 52 -9.71 -6.99 -4.74
C GLY A 52 -9.06 -6.39 -3.49
N VAL A 53 -7.75 -6.52 -3.42
CA VAL A 53 -6.94 -5.90 -2.37
C VAL A 53 -5.58 -5.47 -2.92
N ASN A 54 -5.07 -4.36 -2.42
CA ASN A 54 -3.69 -3.94 -2.66
C ASN A 54 -2.77 -4.65 -1.67
N TRP A 55 -1.68 -5.24 -2.16
CA TRP A 55 -0.61 -5.79 -1.33
C TRP A 55 0.71 -5.13 -1.72
N PHE A 56 1.10 -4.13 -0.94
CA PHE A 56 2.23 -3.29 -1.25
C PHE A 56 3.56 -3.80 -0.67
N GLY A 57 4.67 -3.22 -1.18
CA GLY A 57 6.03 -3.47 -0.74
C GLY A 57 7.06 -3.52 -1.87
N PHE A 58 6.72 -3.97 -3.08
CA PHE A 58 7.66 -3.95 -4.22
C PHE A 58 8.01 -2.53 -4.70
N GLU A 59 7.20 -1.54 -4.37
CA GLU A 59 7.44 -0.12 -4.67
C GLU A 59 8.33 0.56 -3.62
N THR A 60 8.63 -0.12 -2.51
CA THR A 60 9.49 0.36 -1.42
C THR A 60 10.93 -0.14 -1.61
N ASP A 61 11.84 0.28 -0.76
CA ASP A 61 13.24 -0.20 -0.71
C ASP A 61 13.38 -1.69 -0.35
N ASN A 62 12.30 -2.31 0.12
CA ASN A 62 12.27 -3.76 0.30
C ASN A 62 12.23 -4.51 -1.03
N PHE A 63 11.68 -3.96 -2.10
CA PHE A 63 11.48 -4.63 -3.39
C PHE A 63 10.86 -6.02 -3.25
N SER A 64 9.98 -6.18 -2.28
CA SER A 64 9.27 -7.42 -1.93
C SER A 64 7.95 -7.09 -1.25
N PRO A 65 6.90 -7.92 -1.34
CA PRO A 65 5.67 -7.70 -0.58
C PRO A 65 5.97 -7.63 0.90
N HIS A 66 5.39 -6.66 1.58
CA HIS A 66 5.53 -6.54 3.04
C HIS A 66 4.84 -7.71 3.75
N GLY A 67 5.31 -8.02 4.97
CA GLY A 67 4.80 -9.12 5.79
C GLY A 67 5.54 -10.45 5.60
N LEU A 68 6.42 -10.56 4.59
CA LEU A 68 7.21 -11.78 4.37
C LEU A 68 8.25 -12.04 5.47
N TRP A 69 8.55 -11.06 6.31
CA TRP A 69 9.34 -11.22 7.55
C TRP A 69 8.53 -11.90 8.67
N MET A 70 7.20 -11.83 8.61
CA MET A 70 6.31 -12.43 9.62
C MET A 70 5.79 -13.79 9.18
N ARG A 71 5.46 -13.95 7.89
CA ARG A 71 4.75 -15.11 7.36
C ARG A 71 5.30 -15.57 6.01
N SER A 72 4.93 -16.79 5.62
CA SER A 72 5.18 -17.23 4.24
C SER A 72 4.20 -16.58 3.26
N MET A 73 4.68 -16.34 2.03
CA MET A 73 3.85 -15.83 0.93
C MET A 73 2.65 -16.76 0.68
N ASP A 74 2.86 -18.07 0.74
CA ASP A 74 1.78 -19.04 0.58
C ASP A 74 0.70 -18.87 1.65
N SER A 75 1.07 -18.73 2.91
CA SER A 75 0.10 -18.59 4.01
C SER A 75 -0.73 -17.30 3.90
N MET A 76 -0.15 -16.20 3.39
CA MET A 76 -0.89 -14.96 3.16
C MET A 76 -1.87 -15.11 1.98
N LEU A 77 -1.44 -15.70 0.88
CA LEU A 77 -2.30 -15.97 -0.27
C LEU A 77 -3.41 -16.97 0.04
N ASP A 78 -3.14 -18.01 0.85
CA ASP A 78 -4.15 -18.96 1.31
C ASP A 78 -5.23 -18.29 2.15
N GLN A 79 -4.82 -17.38 3.03
CA GLN A 79 -5.75 -16.61 3.86
C GLN A 79 -6.62 -15.69 3.01
N LEU A 80 -6.06 -15.00 2.02
CA LEU A 80 -6.81 -14.17 1.09
C LEU A 80 -7.82 -14.99 0.28
N ALA A 81 -7.39 -16.13 -0.29
CA ALA A 81 -8.25 -17.02 -1.07
C ALA A 81 -9.40 -17.59 -0.21
N LYS A 82 -9.11 -18.00 1.03
CA LYS A 82 -10.11 -18.52 1.98
C LYS A 82 -11.18 -17.48 2.32
N GLU A 83 -10.79 -16.21 2.44
CA GLU A 83 -11.73 -15.12 2.71
C GLU A 83 -12.49 -14.64 1.47
N GLY A 84 -12.14 -15.17 0.29
CA GLY A 84 -12.81 -14.85 -0.98
C GLY A 84 -12.20 -13.70 -1.77
N TYR A 85 -10.99 -13.25 -1.43
CA TYR A 85 -10.22 -12.31 -2.27
C TYR A 85 -9.62 -13.06 -3.46
N ASN A 86 -9.77 -12.49 -4.65
CA ASN A 86 -9.35 -13.11 -5.90
C ASN A 86 -8.71 -12.15 -6.90
N LEU A 87 -8.50 -10.89 -6.52
CA LEU A 87 -7.80 -9.89 -7.30
C LEU A 87 -6.77 -9.18 -6.42
N LEU A 88 -5.52 -9.14 -6.89
CA LEU A 88 -4.44 -8.39 -6.25
C LEU A 88 -4.04 -7.21 -7.14
N ARG A 89 -4.06 -5.99 -6.63
CA ARG A 89 -3.33 -4.87 -7.20
C ARG A 89 -1.96 -4.84 -6.53
N ILE A 90 -0.90 -4.94 -7.34
CA ILE A 90 0.47 -5.08 -6.84
C ILE A 90 1.27 -3.84 -7.21
N PRO A 91 1.46 -2.92 -6.27
CA PRO A 91 2.36 -1.79 -6.42
C PRO A 91 3.80 -2.25 -6.68
N TYR A 92 4.49 -1.60 -7.64
CA TYR A 92 5.91 -1.83 -7.90
C TYR A 92 6.62 -0.54 -8.31
N THR A 93 7.96 -0.54 -8.27
CA THR A 93 8.80 0.56 -8.74
C THR A 93 9.64 0.14 -9.97
N ASN A 94 9.89 1.08 -10.90
CA ASN A 94 10.84 0.83 -11.99
C ASN A 94 12.22 0.45 -11.45
N GLU A 95 12.61 1.00 -10.30
CA GLU A 95 13.91 0.73 -9.69
C GLU A 95 14.13 -0.75 -9.37
N MET A 96 13.08 -1.50 -8.95
CA MET A 96 13.21 -2.92 -8.66
C MET A 96 13.58 -3.78 -9.89
N LEU A 97 13.34 -3.24 -11.10
CA LEU A 97 13.63 -3.91 -12.36
C LEU A 97 15.09 -3.77 -12.80
N LEU A 98 15.86 -2.90 -12.13
CA LEU A 98 17.25 -2.66 -12.45
C LEU A 98 18.15 -3.86 -12.06
N PRO A 99 19.21 -4.13 -12.84
CA PRO A 99 20.17 -5.15 -12.49
C PRO A 99 20.83 -4.90 -11.11
N GLY A 100 21.06 -5.97 -10.35
CA GLY A 100 21.74 -5.90 -9.07
C GLY A 100 20.86 -5.55 -7.87
N LYS A 101 19.60 -5.15 -8.08
CA LYS A 101 18.65 -4.95 -6.97
C LYS A 101 18.34 -6.28 -6.29
N LYS A 102 18.22 -6.23 -4.97
CA LYS A 102 17.96 -7.40 -4.12
C LYS A 102 16.74 -7.14 -3.26
N PRO A 103 15.82 -8.10 -3.12
CA PRO A 103 14.72 -7.98 -2.17
C PRO A 103 15.24 -8.09 -0.74
N SER A 104 14.54 -7.45 0.19
CA SER A 104 14.80 -7.48 1.63
C SER A 104 13.50 -7.68 2.41
N GLY A 105 13.56 -7.77 3.74
CA GLY A 105 12.37 -7.95 4.56
C GLY A 105 11.71 -9.33 4.36
N ILE A 106 12.49 -10.38 4.15
CA ILE A 106 12.01 -11.75 3.93
C ILE A 106 12.64 -12.69 4.96
N ASP A 107 11.80 -13.39 5.71
CA ASP A 107 12.23 -14.54 6.53
C ASP A 107 12.38 -15.77 5.61
N TYR A 108 13.61 -16.12 5.29
CA TYR A 108 13.90 -17.26 4.42
C TYR A 108 13.72 -18.63 5.07
N VAL A 109 13.49 -18.70 6.39
CA VAL A 109 13.08 -19.95 7.05
C VAL A 109 11.62 -20.25 6.70
N LYS A 110 10.78 -19.20 6.69
CA LYS A 110 9.37 -19.30 6.31
C LYS A 110 9.15 -19.31 4.79
N ASN A 111 10.09 -18.73 4.03
CA ASN A 111 10.03 -18.55 2.58
C ASN A 111 11.31 -19.09 1.90
N PRO A 112 11.66 -20.38 2.05
CA PRO A 112 12.94 -20.91 1.56
C PRO A 112 13.06 -20.85 0.04
N ASP A 113 11.94 -20.91 -0.69
CA ASP A 113 11.87 -20.85 -2.16
C ASP A 113 12.02 -19.43 -2.73
N LEU A 114 12.12 -18.42 -1.87
CA LEU A 114 12.37 -17.03 -2.26
C LEU A 114 13.84 -16.64 -2.09
N LYS A 115 14.66 -17.48 -1.46
CA LYS A 115 16.08 -17.18 -1.18
C LYS A 115 16.88 -17.05 -2.48
N GLY A 116 17.65 -15.96 -2.61
CA GLY A 116 18.53 -15.72 -3.76
C GLY A 116 17.83 -15.20 -5.02
N LEU A 117 16.52 -14.96 -4.99
CA LEU A 117 15.77 -14.38 -6.11
C LEU A 117 16.06 -12.88 -6.23
N THR A 118 16.03 -12.38 -7.46
CA THR A 118 15.90 -10.94 -7.74
C THR A 118 14.47 -10.47 -7.47
N PRO A 119 14.22 -9.14 -7.31
CA PRO A 119 12.86 -8.63 -7.13
C PRO A 119 11.89 -9.05 -8.25
N LEU A 120 12.34 -9.04 -9.50
CA LEU A 120 11.52 -9.48 -10.65
C LEU A 120 11.22 -10.99 -10.59
N GLN A 121 12.17 -11.83 -10.18
CA GLN A 121 11.94 -13.26 -9.98
C GLN A 121 11.00 -13.53 -8.79
N LEU A 122 11.05 -12.67 -7.77
CA LEU A 122 10.14 -12.75 -6.64
C LEU A 122 8.72 -12.38 -7.06
N LEU A 123 8.55 -11.38 -7.93
CA LEU A 123 7.28 -11.06 -8.56
C LEU A 123 6.74 -12.25 -9.39
N ASP A 124 7.61 -12.97 -10.14
CA ASP A 124 7.21 -14.21 -10.84
C ASP A 124 6.67 -15.27 -9.88
N LYS A 125 7.32 -15.41 -8.70
CA LYS A 125 6.85 -16.34 -7.67
C LYS A 125 5.49 -15.96 -7.11
N LEU A 126 5.27 -14.67 -6.86
CA LEU A 126 3.96 -14.17 -6.45
C LEU A 126 2.90 -14.48 -7.51
N VAL A 127 3.16 -14.16 -8.79
CA VAL A 127 2.26 -14.45 -9.90
C VAL A 127 1.94 -15.94 -9.99
N GLN A 128 2.96 -16.80 -9.91
CA GLN A 128 2.78 -18.25 -9.91
C GLN A 128 1.91 -18.75 -8.75
N LYS A 129 2.20 -18.28 -7.53
CA LYS A 129 1.50 -18.71 -6.31
C LYS A 129 0.06 -18.19 -6.25
N ALA A 130 -0.18 -16.96 -6.70
CA ALA A 130 -1.51 -16.38 -6.83
C ALA A 130 -2.35 -17.12 -7.88
N GLY A 131 -1.77 -17.40 -9.06
CA GLY A 131 -2.43 -18.14 -10.12
C GLY A 131 -2.85 -19.56 -9.71
N LYS A 132 -2.04 -20.27 -8.91
CA LYS A 132 -2.40 -21.59 -8.35
C LYS A 132 -3.67 -21.54 -7.48
N ARG A 133 -4.02 -20.38 -6.94
CA ARG A 133 -5.20 -20.14 -6.11
C ARG A 133 -6.36 -19.51 -6.87
N GLY A 134 -6.24 -19.41 -8.21
CA GLY A 134 -7.25 -18.79 -9.05
C GLY A 134 -7.33 -17.27 -8.93
N MET A 135 -6.36 -16.63 -8.28
CA MET A 135 -6.30 -15.18 -8.16
C MET A 135 -5.79 -14.55 -9.44
N LYS A 136 -6.24 -13.32 -9.71
CA LYS A 136 -5.76 -12.46 -10.79
C LYS A 136 -4.93 -11.30 -10.22
N ILE A 137 -4.05 -10.74 -11.05
CA ILE A 137 -3.16 -9.64 -10.68
C ILE A 137 -3.29 -8.51 -11.69
N ILE A 138 -3.40 -7.29 -11.19
CA ILE A 138 -3.12 -6.04 -11.89
C ILE A 138 -1.80 -5.51 -11.34
N LEU A 139 -0.82 -5.32 -12.22
CA LEU A 139 0.42 -4.66 -11.86
C LEU A 139 0.21 -3.15 -11.84
N ASP A 140 0.64 -2.50 -10.79
CA ASP A 140 0.57 -1.06 -10.63
C ASP A 140 1.97 -0.45 -10.58
N ARG A 141 2.28 0.41 -11.54
CA ARG A 141 3.52 1.18 -11.49
C ARG A 141 3.33 2.33 -10.51
N HIS A 142 3.62 2.05 -9.24
CA HIS A 142 3.33 2.94 -8.13
C HIS A 142 4.32 4.10 -8.00
N ARG A 143 5.61 3.81 -8.23
CA ARG A 143 6.69 4.79 -8.08
C ARG A 143 7.76 4.62 -9.16
N PRO A 144 8.47 5.69 -9.54
CA PRO A 144 9.66 5.57 -10.39
C PRO A 144 10.82 4.92 -9.62
N THR A 145 11.02 5.31 -8.37
CA THR A 145 12.05 4.81 -7.44
C THR A 145 11.45 4.55 -6.07
N ALA A 146 12.14 3.80 -5.22
CA ALA A 146 11.69 3.51 -3.86
C ALA A 146 11.56 4.76 -2.96
N SER A 147 12.23 5.86 -3.32
CA SER A 147 12.24 7.11 -2.54
C SER A 147 10.90 7.86 -2.51
N GLY A 148 9.97 7.61 -3.44
CA GLY A 148 8.66 8.24 -3.40
C GLY A 148 7.90 8.22 -4.72
N GLN A 149 6.68 8.74 -4.65
CA GLN A 149 5.80 8.97 -5.81
C GLN A 149 6.34 10.09 -6.71
N ALA A 150 5.80 10.20 -7.90
CA ALA A 150 6.09 11.27 -8.84
C ALA A 150 4.78 11.79 -9.43
N GLU A 151 4.68 13.10 -9.60
CA GLU A 151 3.50 13.73 -10.23
C GLU A 151 3.23 13.18 -11.62
N ARG A 152 4.31 12.99 -12.40
CA ARG A 152 4.27 12.51 -13.78
C ARG A 152 4.72 11.07 -13.90
N TRP A 153 4.27 10.41 -14.95
CA TRP A 153 4.68 9.05 -15.33
C TRP A 153 6.19 8.93 -15.64
N TYR A 154 6.90 10.04 -15.76
CA TYR A 154 8.34 10.08 -16.00
C TYR A 154 9.06 11.04 -15.04
N THR A 155 10.33 10.77 -14.84
CA THR A 155 11.26 11.60 -14.09
C THR A 155 12.61 11.65 -14.83
N GLN A 156 13.57 12.41 -14.32
CA GLN A 156 14.92 12.41 -14.85
C GLN A 156 15.57 11.00 -14.75
N LEU A 157 15.31 10.27 -13.66
CA LEU A 157 15.84 8.93 -13.44
C LEU A 157 15.11 7.86 -14.24
N VAL A 158 13.83 8.04 -14.50
CA VAL A 158 12.98 7.13 -15.27
C VAL A 158 12.28 7.92 -16.38
N PRO A 159 12.96 8.22 -17.49
CA PRO A 159 12.34 8.89 -18.64
C PRO A 159 11.16 8.09 -19.21
N GLU A 160 10.24 8.75 -19.90
CA GLU A 160 9.05 8.11 -20.51
C GLU A 160 9.42 6.88 -21.37
N LYS A 161 10.50 6.96 -22.14
CA LYS A 161 10.98 5.82 -22.93
C LYS A 161 11.31 4.60 -22.05
N THR A 162 11.91 4.81 -20.88
CA THR A 162 12.22 3.74 -19.92
C THR A 162 10.94 3.17 -19.32
N TRP A 163 10.02 4.04 -18.88
CA TRP A 163 8.71 3.62 -18.35
C TRP A 163 7.93 2.75 -19.35
N ILE A 164 7.84 3.15 -20.62
CA ILE A 164 7.19 2.35 -21.67
C ILE A 164 7.95 1.04 -21.94
N LYS A 165 9.30 1.08 -21.97
CA LYS A 165 10.15 -0.10 -22.13
C LYS A 165 9.92 -1.13 -21.02
N ASP A 166 9.86 -0.67 -19.78
CA ASP A 166 9.64 -1.55 -18.62
C ASP A 166 8.26 -2.19 -18.67
N TRP A 167 7.22 -1.42 -19.02
CA TRP A 167 5.88 -1.95 -19.24
C TRP A 167 5.82 -2.99 -20.36
N THR A 168 6.46 -2.72 -21.49
CA THR A 168 6.48 -3.68 -22.61
C THR A 168 7.28 -4.93 -22.27
N MET A 169 8.34 -4.82 -21.47
CA MET A 169 9.08 -5.95 -20.94
C MET A 169 8.20 -6.83 -20.04
N LEU A 170 7.47 -6.23 -19.09
CA LEU A 170 6.54 -6.97 -18.22
C LEU A 170 5.39 -7.59 -19.03
N ALA A 171 4.82 -6.87 -19.98
CA ALA A 171 3.77 -7.37 -20.88
C ALA A 171 4.23 -8.59 -21.68
N LYS A 172 5.47 -8.58 -22.19
CA LYS A 172 6.09 -9.70 -22.88
C LYS A 172 6.35 -10.88 -21.94
N ARG A 173 6.83 -10.59 -20.71
CA ARG A 173 7.14 -11.60 -19.68
C ARG A 173 5.91 -12.43 -19.31
N TYR A 174 4.75 -11.81 -19.22
CA TYR A 174 3.50 -12.46 -18.82
C TYR A 174 2.53 -12.70 -20.01
N LEU A 175 3.01 -12.70 -21.26
CA LEU A 175 2.17 -12.85 -22.45
C LEU A 175 1.32 -14.13 -22.45
N ALA A 176 1.87 -15.24 -21.94
CA ALA A 176 1.19 -16.54 -21.85
C ALA A 176 0.69 -16.87 -20.44
N ASN A 177 0.58 -15.85 -19.57
CA ASN A 177 0.18 -16.02 -18.18
C ASN A 177 -1.04 -15.16 -17.87
N ASP A 178 -2.22 -15.81 -17.81
CA ASP A 178 -3.51 -15.16 -17.56
C ASP A 178 -3.76 -14.81 -16.08
N THR A 179 -2.79 -15.06 -15.20
CA THR A 179 -2.83 -14.56 -13.82
C THR A 179 -2.66 -13.05 -13.80
N VAL A 180 -1.75 -12.50 -14.62
CA VAL A 180 -1.60 -11.06 -14.79
C VAL A 180 -2.55 -10.60 -15.90
N ILE A 181 -3.58 -9.87 -15.53
CA ILE A 181 -4.67 -9.49 -16.43
C ILE A 181 -4.63 -8.02 -16.87
N GLY A 182 -3.77 -7.20 -16.29
CA GLY A 182 -3.74 -5.77 -16.65
C GLY A 182 -2.58 -4.99 -16.04
N ALA A 183 -2.43 -3.78 -16.56
CA ALA A 183 -1.44 -2.80 -16.20
C ALA A 183 -2.14 -1.51 -15.74
N ASP A 184 -1.95 -1.14 -14.48
CA ASP A 184 -2.25 0.19 -13.94
C ASP A 184 -1.04 1.08 -14.19
N LEU A 185 -1.19 1.99 -15.14
CA LEU A 185 -0.06 2.57 -15.85
C LEU A 185 0.85 3.45 -15.00
N HIS A 186 0.27 4.24 -14.11
CA HIS A 186 0.97 5.15 -13.21
C HIS A 186 0.06 5.55 -12.06
N ASN A 187 0.52 5.30 -10.83
CA ASN A 187 -0.21 5.63 -9.62
C ASN A 187 -0.30 7.13 -9.41
N GLU A 188 -1.52 7.58 -9.22
CA GLU A 188 -1.89 8.91 -8.73
C GLU A 188 -1.22 10.09 -9.46
N PRO A 189 -1.47 10.26 -10.76
CA PRO A 189 -1.05 11.47 -11.46
C PRO A 189 -1.63 12.72 -10.81
N HIS A 190 -0.75 13.72 -10.51
CA HIS A 190 -1.15 14.92 -9.76
C HIS A 190 -0.26 16.12 -10.10
N GLY A 191 -0.52 17.28 -9.48
CA GLY A 191 0.32 18.47 -9.52
C GLY A 191 0.47 19.07 -10.92
N SER A 192 1.60 18.86 -11.56
CA SER A 192 1.94 19.45 -12.86
C SER A 192 1.35 18.72 -14.06
N VAL A 193 0.56 17.66 -13.87
CA VAL A 193 -0.13 16.94 -14.96
C VAL A 193 -1.47 17.60 -15.30
N CYS A 194 -1.96 17.33 -16.51
CA CYS A 194 -3.29 17.74 -16.95
C CYS A 194 -4.02 16.58 -17.64
N TRP A 195 -5.32 16.76 -17.86
CA TRP A 195 -6.15 15.85 -18.66
C TRP A 195 -6.77 16.61 -19.82
N GLY A 196 -6.42 16.23 -21.05
CA GLY A 196 -7.00 16.79 -22.27
C GLY A 196 -6.48 18.18 -22.65
N CYS A 197 -5.36 18.63 -22.12
CA CYS A 197 -4.73 19.90 -22.46
C CYS A 197 -3.97 19.88 -23.80
N GLY A 198 -3.63 18.69 -24.32
CA GLY A 198 -2.98 18.50 -25.62
C GLY A 198 -1.46 18.62 -25.61
N ASP A 199 -0.84 18.96 -24.48
CA ASP A 199 0.62 18.96 -24.35
C ASP A 199 1.15 17.55 -24.05
N SER A 200 2.00 17.04 -24.93
CA SER A 200 2.51 15.66 -24.85
C SER A 200 3.36 15.38 -23.60
N ALA A 201 3.91 16.42 -22.95
CA ALA A 201 4.77 16.31 -21.78
C ALA A 201 3.99 16.35 -20.46
N SER A 202 2.74 16.83 -20.46
CA SER A 202 1.91 16.98 -19.24
C SER A 202 0.52 16.37 -19.34
N ASP A 203 0.01 16.06 -20.56
CA ASP A 203 -1.30 15.45 -20.75
C ASP A 203 -1.23 13.94 -20.45
N TRP A 204 -1.67 13.57 -19.24
CA TRP A 204 -1.69 12.18 -18.77
C TRP A 204 -2.50 11.25 -19.68
N ARG A 205 -3.62 11.73 -20.21
CA ARG A 205 -4.43 10.97 -21.16
C ARG A 205 -3.62 10.56 -22.40
N LEU A 206 -2.81 11.47 -22.98
CA LEU A 206 -1.96 11.17 -24.14
C LEU A 206 -0.84 10.19 -23.77
N ALA A 207 -0.26 10.30 -22.56
CA ALA A 207 0.74 9.36 -22.08
C ALA A 207 0.15 7.97 -21.89
N ALA A 208 -1.05 7.86 -21.30
CA ALA A 208 -1.77 6.61 -21.13
C ALA A 208 -2.07 5.95 -22.50
N GLU A 209 -2.42 6.72 -23.54
CA GLU A 209 -2.58 6.21 -24.90
C GLU A 209 -1.27 5.66 -25.47
N ARG A 210 -0.13 6.37 -25.26
CA ARG A 210 1.19 5.93 -25.75
C ARG A 210 1.62 4.63 -25.10
N ALA A 211 1.58 4.56 -23.77
CA ALA A 211 1.97 3.37 -23.02
C ALA A 211 1.00 2.22 -23.24
N GLY A 212 -0.30 2.46 -23.13
CA GLY A 212 -1.32 1.43 -23.34
C GLY A 212 -1.25 0.80 -24.73
N ASN A 213 -1.04 1.61 -25.77
CA ASN A 213 -0.88 1.10 -27.14
C ASN A 213 0.44 0.33 -27.33
N ALA A 214 1.52 0.72 -26.66
CA ALA A 214 2.78 -0.03 -26.69
C ALA A 214 2.67 -1.37 -25.96
N ILE A 215 1.99 -1.43 -24.83
CA ILE A 215 1.69 -2.66 -24.10
C ILE A 215 0.84 -3.60 -24.95
N LEU A 216 -0.26 -3.09 -25.52
CA LEU A 216 -1.21 -3.89 -26.30
C LEU A 216 -0.63 -4.38 -27.64
N ALA A 217 0.38 -3.71 -28.19
CA ALA A 217 1.13 -4.21 -29.33
C ALA A 217 1.94 -5.48 -29.00
N VAL A 218 2.33 -5.68 -27.74
CA VAL A 218 3.08 -6.84 -27.26
C VAL A 218 2.13 -7.89 -26.65
N ASN A 219 1.18 -7.44 -25.81
CA ASN A 219 0.22 -8.30 -25.13
C ASN A 219 -1.21 -7.75 -25.30
N PRO A 220 -1.91 -8.14 -26.36
CA PRO A 220 -3.25 -7.62 -26.65
C PRO A 220 -4.33 -8.13 -25.68
N ASN A 221 -3.98 -9.01 -24.74
CA ASN A 221 -4.91 -9.59 -23.78
C ASN A 221 -5.05 -8.80 -22.48
N TRP A 222 -4.10 -7.92 -22.17
CA TRP A 222 -4.14 -7.15 -20.93
C TRP A 222 -5.19 -6.05 -20.97
N LEU A 223 -5.77 -5.78 -19.81
CA LEU A 223 -6.52 -4.57 -19.56
C LEU A 223 -5.53 -3.42 -19.32
N ILE A 224 -5.87 -2.25 -19.82
CA ILE A 224 -5.16 -1.00 -19.56
C ILE A 224 -5.99 -0.22 -18.54
N VAL A 225 -5.46 -0.09 -17.34
CA VAL A 225 -6.07 0.61 -16.22
C VAL A 225 -5.48 2.01 -16.20
N VAL A 226 -6.35 3.03 -16.18
CA VAL A 226 -5.97 4.43 -16.28
C VAL A 226 -6.65 5.21 -15.18
N GLU A 227 -5.85 5.76 -14.29
CA GLU A 227 -6.30 6.68 -13.25
C GLU A 227 -6.61 8.08 -13.83
N GLY A 228 -7.24 8.93 -13.03
CA GLY A 228 -7.43 10.34 -13.34
C GLY A 228 -6.20 11.18 -13.01
N VAL A 229 -6.44 12.46 -12.79
CA VAL A 229 -5.49 13.43 -12.24
C VAL A 229 -6.05 14.00 -10.93
N ASP A 230 -5.39 14.95 -10.29
CA ASP A 230 -5.97 15.71 -9.17
C ASP A 230 -6.71 16.96 -9.63
N ALA A 231 -6.10 17.72 -10.54
CA ALA A 231 -6.57 19.00 -11.04
C ALA A 231 -6.29 19.16 -12.55
N ASN A 232 -6.34 20.36 -13.09
CA ASN A 232 -5.94 20.70 -14.48
C ASN A 232 -6.67 19.89 -15.57
N VAL A 233 -7.95 19.56 -15.34
CA VAL A 233 -8.80 18.96 -16.39
C VAL A 233 -9.27 20.06 -17.33
N ASN A 234 -8.95 19.95 -18.64
CA ASN A 234 -9.26 20.98 -19.62
C ASN A 234 -10.76 21.29 -19.71
N GLY A 235 -11.10 22.56 -19.47
CA GLY A 235 -12.47 23.04 -19.46
C GLY A 235 -13.27 22.67 -18.19
N GLN A 236 -12.62 22.21 -17.14
CA GLN A 236 -13.21 21.94 -15.83
C GLN A 236 -12.46 22.71 -14.75
N SER A 237 -13.13 22.99 -13.64
CA SER A 237 -12.53 23.65 -12.47
C SER A 237 -12.55 22.72 -11.27
N GLY A 238 -11.74 23.09 -10.26
CA GLY A 238 -11.62 22.39 -8.98
C GLY A 238 -10.69 21.18 -9.03
N SER A 239 -10.29 20.73 -7.84
CA SER A 239 -9.44 19.57 -7.61
C SER A 239 -10.23 18.41 -7.02
N TYR A 240 -9.61 17.25 -7.04
CA TYR A 240 -10.10 16.02 -6.43
C TYR A 240 -8.91 15.23 -5.87
N TRP A 241 -9.13 14.01 -5.44
CA TRP A 241 -8.06 13.12 -5.02
C TRP A 241 -7.06 12.88 -6.16
N TRP A 242 -5.79 12.70 -5.81
CA TRP A 242 -4.77 12.24 -6.74
C TRP A 242 -5.25 10.97 -7.44
N GLY A 243 -5.09 10.91 -8.74
CA GLY A 243 -5.63 9.78 -9.52
C GLY A 243 -7.16 9.71 -9.63
N GLY A 244 -7.91 10.54 -8.90
CA GLY A 244 -9.37 10.42 -8.79
C GLY A 244 -10.19 11.28 -9.75
N ASN A 245 -9.63 12.37 -10.29
CA ASN A 245 -10.37 13.31 -11.14
C ASN A 245 -10.43 12.84 -12.59
N LEU A 246 -11.54 12.25 -12.96
CA LEU A 246 -11.84 11.76 -14.32
C LEU A 246 -12.90 12.59 -15.04
N LYS A 247 -13.19 13.82 -14.61
CA LYS A 247 -14.21 14.71 -15.22
C LYS A 247 -14.02 14.91 -16.72
N GLY A 248 -12.78 14.80 -17.20
CA GLY A 248 -12.44 15.05 -18.60
C GLY A 248 -12.78 13.92 -19.57
N VAL A 249 -13.16 12.72 -19.11
CA VAL A 249 -13.28 11.53 -19.95
C VAL A 249 -14.34 11.69 -21.06
N ARG A 250 -15.50 12.32 -20.81
CA ARG A 250 -16.50 12.55 -21.86
C ARG A 250 -15.95 13.28 -23.07
N LYS A 251 -15.14 14.32 -22.84
CA LYS A 251 -14.61 15.18 -23.91
C LYS A 251 -13.27 14.67 -24.45
N TYR A 252 -12.46 14.09 -23.56
CA TYR A 252 -11.11 13.64 -23.85
C TYR A 252 -10.93 12.19 -23.37
N PRO A 253 -11.62 11.18 -23.99
CA PRO A 253 -11.45 9.79 -23.63
C PRO A 253 -10.05 9.29 -24.02
N VAL A 254 -9.56 8.29 -23.29
CA VAL A 254 -8.37 7.51 -23.68
C VAL A 254 -8.73 6.63 -24.88
N ARG A 255 -7.89 6.62 -25.93
CA ARG A 255 -8.12 5.88 -27.15
C ARG A 255 -7.04 4.81 -27.33
N LEU A 256 -7.45 3.56 -27.27
CA LEU A 256 -6.59 2.41 -27.48
C LEU A 256 -6.84 1.79 -28.85
N LYS A 257 -5.75 1.36 -29.52
CA LYS A 257 -5.80 0.72 -30.84
C LYS A 257 -6.44 -0.68 -30.78
N VAL A 258 -6.25 -1.41 -29.66
CA VAL A 258 -6.93 -2.67 -29.39
C VAL A 258 -8.21 -2.34 -28.61
N PRO A 259 -9.40 -2.60 -29.18
CA PRO A 259 -10.65 -2.28 -28.52
C PRO A 259 -10.91 -3.13 -27.28
N ASN A 260 -11.80 -2.67 -26.43
CA ASN A 260 -12.30 -3.40 -25.25
C ASN A 260 -11.19 -3.78 -24.25
N ARG A 261 -10.24 -2.84 -24.00
CA ARG A 261 -9.14 -3.04 -23.06
C ARG A 261 -9.04 -1.96 -21.99
N LEU A 262 -9.83 -0.90 -22.08
CA LEU A 262 -9.75 0.25 -21.19
C LEU A 262 -10.61 0.08 -19.94
N VAL A 263 -10.02 0.34 -18.78
CA VAL A 263 -10.67 0.45 -17.47
C VAL A 263 -10.22 1.78 -16.85
N TYR A 264 -11.13 2.58 -16.31
CA TYR A 264 -10.77 3.75 -15.54
C TYR A 264 -10.70 3.41 -14.04
N SER A 265 -9.69 3.97 -13.36
CA SER A 265 -9.39 3.61 -11.97
C SER A 265 -9.28 4.86 -11.10
N PRO A 266 -10.38 5.39 -10.56
CA PRO A 266 -10.29 6.46 -9.59
C PRO A 266 -9.78 5.96 -8.24
N HIS A 267 -9.09 6.84 -7.49
CA HIS A 267 -8.79 6.70 -6.08
C HIS A 267 -9.70 7.61 -5.27
N ASP A 268 -10.12 7.19 -4.09
CA ASP A 268 -11.00 7.95 -3.20
C ASP A 268 -10.68 7.64 -1.74
N TYR A 269 -10.49 8.68 -0.95
CA TYR A 269 -10.12 8.55 0.44
C TYR A 269 -11.02 9.40 1.36
N GLY A 270 -10.93 9.11 2.65
CA GLY A 270 -11.66 9.82 3.68
C GLY A 270 -10.87 10.94 4.33
N PRO A 271 -11.50 11.67 5.27
CA PRO A 271 -10.84 12.77 5.98
C PRO A 271 -9.67 12.34 6.88
N GLY A 272 -9.51 11.04 7.11
CA GLY A 272 -8.35 10.49 7.81
C GLY A 272 -7.06 10.52 6.99
N VAL A 273 -7.16 10.61 5.65
CA VAL A 273 -6.03 10.77 4.73
C VAL A 273 -5.79 12.24 4.43
N SER A 274 -6.82 12.97 4.02
CA SER A 274 -6.75 14.41 3.81
C SER A 274 -8.13 15.06 3.89
N SER A 275 -8.19 16.26 4.45
CA SER A 275 -9.44 17.03 4.51
C SER A 275 -9.83 17.54 3.13
N GLN A 276 -11.11 17.36 2.77
CA GLN A 276 -11.67 17.82 1.50
C GLN A 276 -12.94 18.66 1.74
N PRO A 277 -13.25 19.62 0.86
CA PRO A 277 -14.39 20.52 1.08
C PRO A 277 -15.73 19.82 1.27
N TRP A 278 -15.96 18.72 0.58
CA TRP A 278 -17.21 17.97 0.66
C TRP A 278 -17.46 17.26 1.99
N PHE A 279 -16.43 17.08 2.84
CA PHE A 279 -16.57 16.55 4.20
C PHE A 279 -17.13 17.58 5.20
N ALA A 280 -17.15 18.87 4.80
CA ALA A 280 -17.75 19.94 5.58
C ALA A 280 -19.20 20.26 5.15
N ASP A 281 -19.71 19.63 4.09
CA ASP A 281 -21.08 19.85 3.60
C ASP A 281 -22.09 19.43 4.67
N ARG A 282 -23.16 20.24 4.83
CA ARG A 282 -24.24 19.98 5.81
C ARG A 282 -25.00 18.66 5.53
N LYS A 283 -24.98 18.20 4.28
CA LYS A 283 -25.61 16.95 3.84
C LYS A 283 -24.70 15.72 3.95
N PHE A 284 -23.48 15.89 4.47
CA PHE A 284 -22.54 14.77 4.60
C PHE A 284 -23.10 13.67 5.50
N PRO A 285 -23.03 12.38 5.12
CA PRO A 285 -22.40 11.80 3.92
C PRO A 285 -23.29 11.69 2.69
N ALA A 286 -24.54 12.16 2.73
CA ALA A 286 -25.50 12.01 1.63
C ALA A 286 -25.08 12.77 0.34
N ASN A 287 -24.27 13.84 0.45
CA ASN A 287 -23.72 14.58 -0.68
C ASN A 287 -22.70 13.78 -1.50
N LEU A 288 -22.05 12.76 -0.91
CA LEU A 288 -20.93 12.06 -1.51
C LEU A 288 -21.26 11.35 -2.83
N SER A 289 -22.46 10.79 -2.96
CA SER A 289 -22.89 10.18 -4.23
C SER A 289 -22.82 11.17 -5.41
N GLY A 290 -23.22 12.43 -5.17
CA GLY A 290 -23.11 13.48 -6.18
C GLY A 290 -21.65 13.88 -6.47
N VAL A 291 -20.81 13.88 -5.46
CA VAL A 291 -19.36 14.13 -5.61
C VAL A 291 -18.71 13.04 -6.48
N TRP A 292 -18.97 11.77 -6.19
CA TRP A 292 -18.47 10.65 -6.97
C TRP A 292 -19.01 10.65 -8.40
N ASP A 293 -20.31 10.90 -8.58
CA ASP A 293 -20.92 11.00 -9.91
C ASP A 293 -20.27 12.10 -10.77
N ALA A 294 -20.00 13.24 -10.18
CA ALA A 294 -19.39 14.36 -10.89
C ALA A 294 -17.94 14.09 -11.30
N ASN A 295 -17.20 13.32 -10.53
CA ASN A 295 -15.78 13.11 -10.78
C ASN A 295 -15.49 11.86 -11.61
N TRP A 296 -16.18 10.74 -11.37
CA TRP A 296 -15.88 9.46 -12.03
C TRP A 296 -17.07 8.50 -12.19
N GLY A 297 -18.08 8.56 -11.31
CA GLY A 297 -19.19 7.61 -11.32
C GLY A 297 -20.05 7.67 -12.57
N TYR A 298 -20.11 8.83 -13.23
CA TYR A 298 -20.83 9.01 -14.49
C TYR A 298 -20.30 8.10 -15.62
N ILE A 299 -19.00 7.79 -15.61
CA ILE A 299 -18.36 6.91 -16.61
C ILE A 299 -19.05 5.55 -16.64
N HIS A 300 -19.29 4.99 -15.44
CA HIS A 300 -20.01 3.74 -15.30
C HIS A 300 -21.47 3.87 -15.67
N LYS A 301 -22.17 4.89 -15.16
CA LYS A 301 -23.60 5.12 -15.38
C LYS A 301 -23.94 5.34 -16.84
N GLU A 302 -23.09 6.02 -17.58
CA GLU A 302 -23.23 6.26 -19.02
C GLU A 302 -22.66 5.13 -19.89
N LYS A 303 -22.16 4.04 -19.28
CA LYS A 303 -21.58 2.87 -19.95
C LYS A 303 -20.39 3.21 -20.87
N ILE A 304 -19.61 4.25 -20.51
CA ILE A 304 -18.43 4.66 -21.28
C ILE A 304 -17.32 3.60 -21.15
N ALA A 305 -17.04 3.16 -19.93
CA ALA A 305 -16.08 2.12 -19.59
C ALA A 305 -16.35 1.56 -18.19
N PRO A 306 -15.75 0.40 -17.82
CA PRO A 306 -15.76 -0.07 -16.45
C PRO A 306 -14.99 0.88 -15.52
N ILE A 307 -15.46 0.97 -14.27
CA ILE A 307 -14.72 1.56 -13.15
C ILE A 307 -14.17 0.44 -12.28
N LEU A 308 -12.87 0.49 -12.03
CA LEU A 308 -12.19 -0.20 -10.94
C LEU A 308 -11.73 0.86 -9.94
N LEU A 309 -12.37 0.96 -8.77
CA LEU A 309 -11.87 1.81 -7.70
C LEU A 309 -10.54 1.22 -7.20
N GLY A 310 -9.42 1.76 -7.68
CA GLY A 310 -8.08 1.17 -7.52
C GLY A 310 -7.58 1.24 -6.09
N GLU A 311 -7.91 2.35 -5.40
CA GLU A 311 -7.62 2.51 -3.99
C GLU A 311 -8.76 3.21 -3.27
N PHE A 312 -9.09 2.68 -2.11
CA PHE A 312 -9.89 3.31 -1.06
C PHE A 312 -9.64 2.57 0.25
N GLY A 313 -9.63 3.28 1.35
CA GLY A 313 -9.38 2.71 2.68
C GLY A 313 -9.34 3.78 3.74
N GLY A 314 -9.31 3.37 5.00
CA GLY A 314 -9.25 4.26 6.14
C GLY A 314 -9.20 3.47 7.44
N ARG A 315 -8.80 4.14 8.53
CA ARG A 315 -8.68 3.49 9.85
C ARG A 315 -10.04 3.14 10.45
N SER A 316 -11.01 4.05 10.33
CA SER A 316 -12.31 3.96 11.01
C SER A 316 -13.41 3.53 10.06
N VAL A 317 -14.18 2.52 10.49
CA VAL A 317 -15.36 2.00 9.78
C VAL A 317 -16.65 2.14 10.61
N ASP A 318 -16.60 2.91 11.71
CA ASP A 318 -17.72 3.17 12.59
C ASP A 318 -18.76 4.11 11.94
N SER A 319 -19.94 4.19 12.56
CA SER A 319 -21.02 5.08 12.09
C SER A 319 -20.97 6.50 12.67
N ALA A 320 -20.03 6.79 13.60
CA ALA A 320 -19.95 8.06 14.30
C ALA A 320 -18.95 9.01 13.65
N SER A 321 -17.74 8.53 13.37
CA SER A 321 -16.66 9.33 12.76
C SER A 321 -16.98 9.71 11.32
N LYS A 322 -16.44 10.84 10.85
CA LYS A 322 -16.56 11.25 9.45
C LYS A 322 -15.93 10.24 8.50
N GLU A 323 -14.78 9.69 8.87
CA GLU A 323 -14.10 8.68 8.06
C GLU A 323 -14.92 7.39 7.93
N GLY A 324 -15.44 6.88 9.05
CA GLY A 324 -16.32 5.71 9.00
C GLY A 324 -17.59 5.93 8.20
N LYS A 325 -18.22 7.11 8.33
CA LYS A 325 -19.38 7.50 7.51
C LYS A 325 -19.02 7.53 6.02
N TRP A 326 -17.87 8.09 5.67
CA TRP A 326 -17.40 8.12 4.27
C TRP A 326 -17.17 6.70 3.74
N GLN A 327 -16.42 5.84 4.45
CA GLN A 327 -16.15 4.47 4.00
C GLN A 327 -17.45 3.68 3.80
N ASN A 328 -18.38 3.76 4.76
CA ASN A 328 -19.66 3.07 4.65
C ASN A 328 -20.48 3.57 3.46
N ALA A 329 -20.52 4.88 3.22
CA ALA A 329 -21.23 5.46 2.08
C ALA A 329 -20.60 5.04 0.74
N LEU A 330 -19.25 4.96 0.67
CA LEU A 330 -18.55 4.53 -0.53
C LEU A 330 -18.79 3.05 -0.82
N VAL A 331 -18.71 2.19 0.19
CA VAL A 331 -19.04 0.76 0.03
C VAL A 331 -20.47 0.56 -0.43
N ASP A 332 -21.44 1.32 0.11
CA ASP A 332 -22.82 1.30 -0.37
C ASP A 332 -22.95 1.79 -1.82
N TYR A 333 -22.15 2.79 -2.22
CA TYR A 333 -22.13 3.28 -3.59
C TYR A 333 -21.53 2.23 -4.55
N ILE A 334 -20.44 1.56 -4.15
CA ILE A 334 -19.85 0.43 -4.89
C ILE A 334 -20.89 -0.67 -5.11
N GLY A 335 -21.59 -1.07 -4.04
CA GLY A 335 -22.60 -2.13 -4.10
C GLY A 335 -23.78 -1.78 -5.00
N ARG A 336 -24.34 -0.56 -4.86
CA ARG A 336 -25.49 -0.10 -5.67
C ARG A 336 -25.19 -0.01 -7.17
N ASN A 337 -23.95 0.33 -7.53
CA ASN A 337 -23.52 0.45 -8.92
C ASN A 337 -22.79 -0.80 -9.43
N ASP A 338 -22.60 -1.82 -8.58
CA ASP A 338 -21.87 -3.06 -8.91
C ASP A 338 -20.49 -2.78 -9.51
N LEU A 339 -19.71 -1.88 -8.89
CA LEU A 339 -18.37 -1.48 -9.34
C LEU A 339 -17.33 -2.54 -8.99
N TYR A 340 -16.20 -2.50 -9.69
CA TYR A 340 -14.99 -3.24 -9.31
C TYR A 340 -14.16 -2.41 -8.34
N TRP A 341 -13.39 -3.07 -7.48
CA TRP A 341 -12.64 -2.41 -6.43
C TRP A 341 -11.42 -3.22 -5.96
N THR A 342 -10.41 -2.52 -5.45
CA THR A 342 -9.26 -3.05 -4.72
C THR A 342 -9.03 -2.20 -3.46
N TYR A 343 -9.19 -2.79 -2.28
CA TYR A 343 -9.08 -2.08 -1.00
C TYR A 343 -7.62 -1.74 -0.68
N TRP A 344 -7.35 -0.52 -0.23
CA TRP A 344 -6.05 -0.12 0.30
C TRP A 344 -6.04 -0.24 1.82
N SER A 345 -5.35 -1.23 2.43
CA SER A 345 -4.58 -2.31 1.82
C SER A 345 -4.66 -3.60 2.66
N LEU A 346 -4.06 -4.68 2.21
CA LEU A 346 -3.85 -5.89 3.02
C LEU A 346 -2.97 -5.58 4.24
N ASN A 347 -1.94 -4.79 4.00
CA ASN A 347 -0.84 -4.44 4.89
C ASN A 347 -1.29 -3.64 6.11
N PRO A 348 -1.00 -4.06 7.34
CA PRO A 348 -1.31 -3.27 8.55
C PRO A 348 -0.47 -2.01 8.68
N ASN A 349 0.72 -1.98 8.09
CA ASN A 349 1.67 -0.87 8.17
C ASN A 349 1.43 0.25 7.15
N SER A 350 0.22 0.41 6.63
CA SER A 350 -0.20 1.64 5.93
C SER A 350 -0.47 2.74 6.96
N GLY A 351 0.33 3.81 6.92
CA GLY A 351 0.38 4.85 7.95
C GLY A 351 -0.93 5.59 8.17
N ASP A 352 -1.66 5.89 7.12
CA ASP A 352 -2.90 6.67 7.13
C ASP A 352 -4.18 5.81 7.17
N THR A 353 -4.17 4.65 6.54
CA THR A 353 -5.37 3.80 6.43
C THR A 353 -5.36 2.58 7.35
N GLY A 354 -4.18 2.09 7.77
CA GLY A 354 -4.03 0.76 8.34
C GLY A 354 -4.48 -0.33 7.36
N GLY A 355 -4.43 -1.59 7.76
CA GLY A 355 -4.68 -2.74 6.89
C GLY A 355 -6.00 -3.47 7.11
N LEU A 356 -6.25 -4.44 6.23
CA LEU A 356 -7.21 -5.53 6.44
C LEU A 356 -6.69 -6.55 7.44
N LEU A 357 -5.36 -6.70 7.54
CA LEU A 357 -4.72 -7.43 8.63
C LEU A 357 -4.41 -6.48 9.79
N LEU A 358 -4.33 -7.02 10.99
CA LEU A 358 -3.79 -6.35 12.16
C LEU A 358 -2.25 -6.48 12.16
N ASP A 359 -1.59 -5.79 13.09
CA ASP A 359 -0.12 -5.67 13.15
C ASP A 359 0.61 -7.01 13.32
N ASP A 360 -0.08 -8.07 13.70
CA ASP A 360 0.43 -9.44 13.70
C ASP A 360 0.54 -10.08 12.30
N TRP A 361 0.12 -9.36 11.26
CA TRP A 361 0.07 -9.80 9.85
C TRP A 361 -0.75 -11.08 9.64
N GLN A 362 -1.58 -11.47 10.60
CA GLN A 362 -2.35 -12.69 10.57
C GLN A 362 -3.83 -12.48 10.88
N THR A 363 -4.13 -11.69 11.89
CA THR A 363 -5.50 -11.47 12.35
C THR A 363 -6.21 -10.48 11.44
N TRP A 364 -7.41 -10.85 10.97
CA TRP A 364 -8.25 -9.93 10.21
C TRP A 364 -8.77 -8.78 11.07
N ASN A 365 -8.76 -7.57 10.51
CA ASN A 365 -9.53 -6.44 11.02
C ASN A 365 -11.02 -6.71 10.77
N LYS A 366 -11.67 -7.37 11.74
CA LYS A 366 -13.06 -7.81 11.64
C LYS A 366 -14.05 -6.69 11.26
N PRO A 367 -13.97 -5.46 11.82
CA PRO A 367 -14.82 -4.35 11.40
C PRO A 367 -14.71 -4.03 9.91
N LYS A 368 -13.49 -3.97 9.35
CA LYS A 368 -13.26 -3.73 7.91
C LYS A 368 -13.78 -4.89 7.06
N GLN A 369 -13.51 -6.14 7.46
CA GLN A 369 -14.05 -7.32 6.78
C GLN A 369 -15.57 -7.32 6.75
N LYS A 370 -16.23 -7.00 7.87
CA LYS A 370 -17.69 -6.89 7.94
C LYS A 370 -18.23 -5.81 7.01
N MET A 371 -17.54 -4.68 6.89
CA MET A 371 -17.93 -3.61 5.96
C MET A 371 -17.81 -4.09 4.51
N LEU A 372 -16.68 -4.67 4.12
CA LEU A 372 -16.42 -5.12 2.75
C LEU A 372 -17.29 -6.33 2.36
N ALA A 373 -17.69 -7.18 3.30
CA ALA A 373 -18.60 -8.31 3.03
C ALA A 373 -19.91 -7.88 2.33
N ARG A 374 -20.31 -6.61 2.45
CA ARG A 374 -21.50 -6.07 1.77
C ARG A 374 -21.35 -5.98 0.24
N VAL A 375 -20.10 -5.94 -0.26
CA VAL A 375 -19.78 -5.79 -1.69
C VAL A 375 -18.92 -6.93 -2.23
N MET A 376 -18.55 -7.89 -1.40
CA MET A 376 -17.87 -9.10 -1.85
C MET A 376 -18.81 -9.96 -2.70
N LYS A 377 -18.33 -10.39 -3.85
CA LYS A 377 -19.06 -11.22 -4.80
C LYS A 377 -18.71 -12.71 -4.56
N PRO A 378 -19.63 -13.63 -4.82
CA PRO A 378 -19.32 -15.06 -4.82
C PRO A 378 -18.20 -15.37 -5.82
N VAL A 379 -17.16 -16.06 -5.37
CA VAL A 379 -16.07 -16.55 -6.22
C VAL A 379 -16.35 -18.02 -6.55
N ASN A 380 -16.42 -18.35 -7.84
CA ASN A 380 -16.64 -19.73 -8.26
C ASN A 380 -15.40 -20.56 -7.89
N GLY A 381 -15.54 -21.48 -6.92
CA GLY A 381 -14.48 -22.40 -6.48
C GLY A 381 -14.20 -22.40 -4.98
N GLY A 382 -14.69 -21.45 -4.22
CA GLY A 382 -14.61 -21.44 -2.76
C GLY A 382 -15.89 -21.99 -2.13
N GLY A 383 -15.78 -23.09 -1.39
CA GLY A 383 -16.90 -23.66 -0.66
C GLY A 383 -17.55 -22.65 0.27
N LYS A 384 -18.88 -22.60 0.27
CA LYS A 384 -19.66 -21.84 1.25
C LYS A 384 -19.21 -22.25 2.65
N SER A 385 -18.45 -21.42 3.33
CA SER A 385 -18.30 -21.50 4.77
C SER A 385 -19.58 -20.92 5.38
N ALA A 386 -20.39 -21.80 5.94
CA ALA A 386 -21.49 -21.40 6.81
C ALA A 386 -20.94 -20.55 7.95
N ALA A 387 -21.68 -19.52 8.32
CA ALA A 387 -21.39 -18.69 9.48
C ALA A 387 -21.12 -19.58 10.71
N PRO A 388 -20.08 -19.33 11.49
CA PRO A 388 -19.89 -20.06 12.73
C PRO A 388 -21.02 -19.69 13.70
N LYS A 389 -21.76 -20.71 14.13
CA LYS A 389 -22.62 -20.63 15.31
C LYS A 389 -21.78 -20.19 16.50
N GLN A 390 -22.25 -19.16 17.19
CA GLN A 390 -21.72 -18.77 18.50
C GLN A 390 -21.64 -19.99 19.41
N ALA A 391 -20.43 -20.30 19.84
CA ALA A 391 -20.23 -21.09 21.04
C ALA A 391 -20.17 -20.12 22.21
N ALA A 392 -21.11 -20.28 23.11
CA ALA A 392 -21.21 -19.54 24.34
C ALA A 392 -20.13 -19.99 25.36
N GLY A 393 -19.61 -18.99 26.03
CA GLY A 393 -19.22 -19.09 27.42
C GLY A 393 -17.86 -19.71 27.73
N SER A 394 -16.90 -18.84 28.05
CA SER A 394 -16.02 -19.15 29.18
C SER A 394 -15.72 -17.84 29.92
N THR A 395 -16.14 -17.85 31.13
CA THR A 395 -16.02 -16.84 32.16
C THR A 395 -14.55 -16.58 32.50
N ALA A 396 -14.21 -15.30 32.60
CA ALA A 396 -12.97 -14.85 33.22
C ALA A 396 -12.92 -15.26 34.71
N PRO A 397 -11.76 -15.50 35.25
CA PRO A 397 -11.54 -15.26 36.69
C PRO A 397 -10.77 -13.94 36.85
N ALA A 398 -11.38 -13.03 37.57
CA ALA A 398 -10.68 -11.98 38.27
C ALA A 398 -9.98 -12.57 39.48
N SER A 399 -8.69 -12.29 39.65
CA SER A 399 -8.14 -12.20 41.01
C SER A 399 -6.85 -11.36 40.97
N GLY A 400 -6.86 -10.32 41.76
CA GLY A 400 -5.71 -9.47 42.02
C GLY A 400 -4.63 -10.20 42.79
N GLY A 401 -3.41 -9.97 42.38
CA GLY A 401 -2.19 -10.27 43.13
C GLY A 401 -1.28 -9.06 43.08
N THR A 402 -0.79 -8.67 44.23
CA THR A 402 0.02 -7.45 44.48
C THR A 402 1.51 -7.65 44.22
N ASP A 403 1.93 -8.71 43.56
CA ASP A 403 3.35 -9.04 43.41
C ASP A 403 3.93 -8.46 42.14
N LEU A 404 5.06 -7.73 42.28
CA LEU A 404 5.91 -7.28 41.19
C LEU A 404 6.61 -8.50 40.60
N VAL A 405 6.72 -8.53 39.28
CA VAL A 405 7.44 -9.60 38.59
C VAL A 405 8.91 -9.22 38.50
N GLU A 406 9.80 -10.00 39.12
CA GLU A 406 11.24 -9.88 38.92
C GLU A 406 11.62 -10.42 37.53
N GLY A 407 12.59 -9.75 36.86
CA GLY A 407 13.13 -10.23 35.60
C GLY A 407 12.63 -9.49 34.35
N LEU A 408 12.03 -8.31 34.49
CA LEU A 408 11.78 -7.43 33.34
C LEU A 408 13.05 -6.68 32.96
N VAL A 409 13.40 -6.68 31.67
CA VAL A 409 14.58 -6.01 31.10
C VAL A 409 14.15 -5.18 29.89
N VAL A 410 14.69 -3.96 29.75
CA VAL A 410 14.50 -3.15 28.54
C VAL A 410 15.71 -3.24 27.65
N GLN A 411 15.47 -3.59 26.40
CA GLN A 411 16.44 -3.52 25.31
C GLN A 411 16.16 -2.30 24.46
N TYR A 412 17.20 -1.64 24.00
CA TYR A 412 17.15 -0.44 23.17
C TYR A 412 18.05 -0.57 21.95
N LYS A 413 17.59 -0.02 20.83
CA LYS A 413 18.41 0.31 19.66
C LYS A 413 17.99 1.66 19.07
N THR A 414 18.91 2.40 18.50
CA THR A 414 18.59 3.55 17.65
C THR A 414 18.07 3.07 16.29
N SER A 415 17.01 3.69 15.79
CA SER A 415 16.37 3.27 14.52
C SER A 415 16.86 4.04 13.30
N ASN A 416 17.55 5.16 13.48
CA ASN A 416 18.11 5.97 12.42
C ASN A 416 19.63 6.12 12.65
N SER A 417 20.42 6.13 11.61
CA SER A 417 21.89 6.22 11.47
C SER A 417 22.74 6.66 12.67
N GLY A 418 22.18 6.85 13.86
CA GLY A 418 22.85 7.32 15.06
C GLY A 418 23.35 8.76 14.94
N ALA A 419 22.77 9.57 14.04
CA ALA A 419 23.15 10.97 13.87
C ALA A 419 23.04 11.73 15.18
N ALA A 420 24.06 12.53 15.48
CA ALA A 420 24.15 13.30 16.71
C ALA A 420 23.13 14.44 16.74
N GLU A 421 22.91 15.08 15.61
CA GLU A 421 21.92 16.14 15.40
C GLU A 421 20.90 15.68 14.37
N ASP A 422 19.61 15.89 14.62
CA ASP A 422 18.51 15.49 13.76
C ASP A 422 17.23 16.17 14.27
N ASN A 423 16.30 16.48 13.39
CA ASN A 423 15.00 17.03 13.76
C ASN A 423 14.06 15.98 14.41
N MET A 424 14.52 14.75 14.58
CA MET A 424 13.79 13.69 15.26
C MET A 424 14.69 12.80 16.13
N ILE A 425 14.15 12.36 17.25
CA ILE A 425 14.71 11.26 18.04
C ILE A 425 13.98 9.98 17.65
N TYR A 426 14.70 9.00 17.09
CA TYR A 426 14.17 7.68 16.77
C TYR A 426 14.67 6.66 17.79
N ALA A 427 13.76 5.97 18.45
CA ALA A 427 14.10 4.95 19.42
C ALA A 427 13.28 3.67 19.17
N THR A 428 13.90 2.53 19.31
CA THR A 428 13.21 1.24 19.30
C THR A 428 13.49 0.49 20.59
N PHE A 429 12.44 0.03 21.25
CA PHE A 429 12.50 -0.71 22.50
C PHE A 429 12.00 -2.13 22.31
N ASN A 430 12.47 -3.03 23.16
CA ASN A 430 11.91 -4.36 23.40
C ASN A 430 11.94 -4.61 24.91
N ILE A 431 10.84 -5.09 25.47
CA ILE A 431 10.74 -5.46 26.88
C ILE A 431 10.77 -6.98 26.96
N THR A 432 11.77 -7.57 27.60
CA THR A 432 11.87 -9.00 27.83
C THR A 432 11.42 -9.34 29.25
N ASN A 433 10.73 -10.46 29.41
CA ASN A 433 10.30 -11.00 30.68
C ASN A 433 11.04 -12.30 30.97
N THR A 434 12.11 -12.25 31.73
CA THR A 434 12.89 -13.43 32.17
C THR A 434 12.30 -14.10 33.41
N GLY A 435 11.19 -13.53 33.94
CA GLY A 435 10.45 -14.06 35.10
C GLY A 435 9.61 -15.28 34.76
N LYS A 436 8.90 -15.79 35.76
CA LYS A 436 8.10 -17.03 35.68
C LYS A 436 6.60 -16.79 35.52
N THR A 437 6.16 -15.54 35.48
CA THR A 437 4.74 -15.16 35.39
C THR A 437 4.54 -14.15 34.27
N ASP A 438 3.37 -14.19 33.65
CA ASP A 438 2.99 -13.23 32.61
C ASP A 438 2.84 -11.84 33.19
N VAL A 439 3.26 -10.82 32.44
CA VAL A 439 3.18 -9.40 32.85
C VAL A 439 2.23 -8.66 31.89
N PRO A 440 1.06 -8.19 32.39
CA PRO A 440 0.22 -7.31 31.59
C PRO A 440 0.96 -6.03 31.22
N LEU A 441 0.99 -5.71 29.92
CA LEU A 441 1.65 -4.47 29.45
C LEU A 441 0.95 -3.21 29.99
N SER A 442 -0.35 -3.25 30.24
CA SER A 442 -1.08 -2.15 30.88
C SER A 442 -0.56 -1.78 32.27
N ASP A 443 0.17 -2.67 32.92
CA ASP A 443 0.75 -2.45 34.24
C ASP A 443 2.16 -1.82 34.19
N VAL A 444 2.75 -1.71 33.00
CA VAL A 444 4.11 -1.21 32.84
C VAL A 444 4.16 0.15 32.13
N LYS A 445 5.19 0.93 32.44
CA LYS A 445 5.53 2.21 31.80
C LYS A 445 7.01 2.25 31.53
N LEU A 446 7.40 2.73 30.36
CA LEU A 446 8.78 2.89 29.95
C LEU A 446 9.10 4.38 29.85
N ARG A 447 10.27 4.84 30.33
CA ARG A 447 10.71 6.22 30.19
C ARG A 447 12.03 6.31 29.45
N TYR A 448 12.06 7.20 28.46
CA TYR A 448 13.22 7.63 27.70
C TYR A 448 13.53 9.07 28.03
N TYR A 449 14.77 9.35 28.50
CA TYR A 449 15.20 10.65 29.03
C TYR A 449 16.06 11.39 28.01
N PHE A 450 15.77 12.66 27.77
CA PHE A 450 16.45 13.49 26.78
C PHE A 450 16.40 14.97 27.18
N THR A 451 17.23 15.79 26.50
CA THR A 451 17.18 17.25 26.59
C THR A 451 16.24 17.77 25.50
N LYS A 452 15.38 18.73 25.84
CA LYS A 452 14.39 19.26 24.89
C LYS A 452 15.02 20.18 23.84
N ASP A 453 16.19 20.79 24.15
CA ASP A 453 16.91 21.73 23.30
C ASP A 453 16.05 22.89 22.79
N GLY A 454 15.14 23.39 23.62
CA GLY A 454 14.22 24.47 23.30
C GLY A 454 12.98 24.48 24.19
N ILE A 455 12.02 25.32 23.84
CA ILE A 455 10.75 25.52 24.57
C ILE A 455 9.54 25.04 23.78
N GLU A 456 9.76 24.50 22.58
CA GLU A 456 8.73 24.08 21.63
C GLU A 456 7.96 22.88 22.18
N GLU A 457 6.69 22.77 21.79
CA GLU A 457 5.87 21.60 22.10
C GLU A 457 6.45 20.37 21.41
N LEU A 458 6.40 19.24 22.13
CA LEU A 458 6.91 17.97 21.64
C LEU A 458 5.76 17.10 21.12
N GLU A 459 6.01 16.45 20.01
CA GLU A 459 5.09 15.52 19.37
C GLU A 459 5.63 14.08 19.45
N PHE A 460 4.73 13.13 19.66
CA PHE A 460 5.05 11.70 19.79
C PHE A 460 4.33 10.89 18.73
N TRP A 461 5.04 9.98 18.09
CA TRP A 461 4.46 8.95 17.25
C TRP A 461 5.01 7.58 17.64
N CYS A 462 4.13 6.59 17.70
CA CYS A 462 4.51 5.18 17.64
C CYS A 462 4.41 4.75 16.18
N ASP A 463 5.55 4.61 15.52
CA ASP A 463 5.58 4.25 14.10
C ASP A 463 5.21 2.79 13.89
N TRP A 464 5.64 1.93 14.83
CA TRP A 464 5.30 0.52 14.85
C TRP A 464 5.48 -0.08 16.24
N ALA A 465 4.60 -0.97 16.63
CA ALA A 465 4.77 -1.77 17.83
C ALA A 465 4.19 -3.17 17.59
N GLN A 466 4.97 -4.21 17.94
CA GLN A 466 4.50 -5.60 17.82
C GLN A 466 3.27 -5.87 18.68
N VAL A 467 3.14 -5.16 19.78
CA VAL A 467 1.98 -5.21 20.69
C VAL A 467 0.77 -4.40 20.21
N GLY A 468 0.87 -3.85 18.98
CA GLY A 468 -0.15 -2.99 18.36
C GLY A 468 0.15 -1.51 18.55
N THR A 469 0.38 -0.79 17.45
CA THR A 469 0.73 0.65 17.44
C THR A 469 -0.31 1.50 18.19
N ASN A 470 -1.59 1.20 18.01
CA ASN A 470 -2.68 1.91 18.70
C ASN A 470 -2.78 1.58 20.21
N ALA A 471 -2.05 0.57 20.68
CA ALA A 471 -2.00 0.21 22.08
C ALA A 471 -0.83 0.90 22.81
N VAL A 472 -0.02 1.68 22.10
CA VAL A 472 1.14 2.39 22.64
C VAL A 472 0.87 3.89 22.59
N GLY A 473 0.90 4.54 23.75
CA GLY A 473 0.75 5.99 23.89
C GLY A 473 1.98 6.61 24.54
N GLY A 474 2.34 7.84 24.14
CA GLY A 474 3.43 8.61 24.70
C GLY A 474 2.93 9.89 25.34
N THR A 475 3.55 10.29 26.45
CA THR A 475 3.34 11.60 27.10
C THR A 475 4.68 12.15 27.54
N PHE A 476 4.85 13.47 27.42
CA PHE A 476 6.07 14.15 27.84
C PHE A 476 5.91 14.73 29.26
N ALA A 477 7.01 14.75 30.00
CA ALA A 477 7.07 15.43 31.30
C ALA A 477 8.44 16.11 31.48
N SER A 478 8.45 17.25 32.13
CA SER A 478 9.68 17.98 32.49
C SER A 478 10.28 17.42 33.77
N ILE A 479 11.60 17.57 33.90
CA ILE A 479 12.37 17.26 35.11
C ILE A 479 12.91 18.60 35.68
N GLU A 480 12.46 18.95 36.85
CA GLU A 480 12.89 20.18 37.51
C GLU A 480 13.42 19.88 38.95
N PRO A 481 14.65 20.29 39.30
CA PRO A 481 15.63 20.86 38.36
C PRO A 481 16.14 19.86 37.35
N ALA A 482 16.57 20.34 36.16
CA ALA A 482 17.18 19.52 35.13
C ALA A 482 18.37 18.71 35.67
N ARG A 483 18.56 17.49 35.16
CA ARG A 483 19.67 16.61 35.55
C ARG A 483 20.64 16.45 34.38
N THR A 484 21.80 15.87 34.65
CA THR A 484 22.81 15.64 33.60
C THR A 484 22.22 14.82 32.46
N GLY A 485 22.18 15.43 31.28
CA GLY A 485 21.67 14.79 30.05
C GLY A 485 20.14 14.68 29.97
N THR A 486 19.40 15.43 30.78
CA THR A 486 17.93 15.43 30.65
C THR A 486 17.28 16.60 31.40
N ASP A 487 16.36 17.26 30.75
CA ASP A 487 15.38 18.18 31.33
C ASP A 487 13.92 17.68 31.15
N GLY A 488 13.77 16.49 30.49
CA GLY A 488 12.48 15.87 30.30
C GLY A 488 12.57 14.38 29.93
N TYR A 489 11.43 13.74 29.86
CA TYR A 489 11.33 12.36 29.40
C TYR A 489 10.03 12.12 28.62
N LEU A 490 10.10 11.17 27.70
CA LEU A 490 8.93 10.51 27.12
C LEU A 490 8.52 9.35 28.02
N GLU A 491 7.28 9.33 28.52
CA GLU A 491 6.70 8.15 29.19
C GLU A 491 5.80 7.41 28.19
N ILE A 492 6.18 6.18 27.85
CA ILE A 492 5.41 5.28 27.01
C ILE A 492 4.53 4.42 27.90
N ARG A 493 3.25 4.34 27.54
CA ARG A 493 2.21 3.57 28.23
C ARG A 493 1.53 2.63 27.26
N PHE A 494 0.98 1.55 27.79
CA PHE A 494 0.31 0.54 27.00
C PHE A 494 -1.16 0.42 27.40
N ALA A 495 -2.04 0.36 26.42
CA ALA A 495 -3.44 0.05 26.65
C ALA A 495 -3.63 -1.45 27.00
N VAL A 496 -4.77 -1.78 27.58
CA VAL A 496 -5.11 -3.21 27.88
C VAL A 496 -5.05 -4.08 26.63
N SER A 497 -5.33 -3.51 25.45
CA SER A 497 -5.25 -4.21 24.16
C SER A 497 -3.83 -4.61 23.74
N ALA A 498 -2.78 -4.09 24.39
CA ALA A 498 -1.39 -4.54 24.19
C ALA A 498 -1.14 -5.97 24.69
N GLY A 499 -2.06 -6.50 25.50
CA GLY A 499 -1.94 -7.85 26.06
C GLY A 499 -0.90 -7.97 27.18
N SER A 500 -0.21 -9.10 27.22
CA SER A 500 0.79 -9.43 28.27
C SER A 500 2.06 -9.97 27.64
N ILE A 501 3.19 -9.75 28.31
CA ILE A 501 4.45 -10.44 28.01
C ILE A 501 4.47 -11.75 28.77
N SER A 502 4.44 -12.87 28.05
CA SER A 502 4.47 -14.20 28.67
C SER A 502 5.77 -14.44 29.45
N ALA A 503 5.73 -15.33 30.43
CA ALA A 503 6.93 -15.82 31.12
C ALA A 503 7.97 -16.32 30.11
N GLY A 504 9.21 -15.84 30.19
CA GLY A 504 10.26 -16.13 29.22
C GLY A 504 10.09 -15.46 27.83
N GLY A 505 9.08 -14.61 27.66
CA GLY A 505 8.73 -13.94 26.40
C GLY A 505 9.25 -12.50 26.30
N GLN A 506 8.77 -11.80 25.28
CA GLN A 506 9.13 -10.40 25.01
C GLN A 506 7.96 -9.63 24.37
N SER A 507 8.00 -8.28 24.47
CA SER A 507 7.03 -7.41 23.79
C SER A 507 7.21 -7.37 22.28
N GLY A 508 8.41 -7.69 21.80
CA GLY A 508 8.86 -7.36 20.45
C GLY A 508 9.11 -5.85 20.27
N ASP A 509 9.41 -5.46 19.04
CA ASP A 509 9.80 -4.09 18.71
C ASP A 509 8.69 -3.07 19.03
N ILE A 510 9.08 -1.97 19.65
CA ILE A 510 8.25 -0.77 19.88
C ILE A 510 9.04 0.40 19.31
N GLN A 511 8.69 0.83 18.10
CA GLN A 511 9.39 1.89 17.36
C GLN A 511 8.67 3.20 17.56
N VAL A 512 9.38 4.17 18.10
CA VAL A 512 8.82 5.49 18.38
C VAL A 512 9.72 6.60 17.86
N ARG A 513 9.13 7.77 17.65
CA ARG A 513 9.86 9.00 17.33
C ARG A 513 9.26 10.17 18.07
N ILE A 514 10.14 11.15 18.31
CA ILE A 514 9.83 12.42 18.92
C ILE A 514 10.28 13.51 17.95
N ALA A 515 9.48 14.55 17.74
CA ALA A 515 9.88 15.78 17.07
C ALA A 515 9.42 16.99 17.86
N LYS A 516 10.00 18.15 17.59
CA LYS A 516 9.48 19.45 18.03
C LYS A 516 8.40 19.92 17.06
N SER A 517 7.46 20.68 17.51
CA SER A 517 6.35 21.18 16.68
C SER A 517 6.80 22.08 15.52
N ASP A 518 7.98 22.70 15.64
CA ASP A 518 8.60 23.54 14.60
C ASP A 518 9.65 22.79 13.75
N TRP A 519 9.85 21.48 14.00
CA TRP A 519 10.82 20.63 13.32
C TRP A 519 12.29 21.07 13.45
N SER A 520 12.63 21.85 14.46
CA SER A 520 14.02 22.18 14.78
C SER A 520 14.79 20.95 15.31
N ASP A 521 16.11 20.98 15.15
CA ASP A 521 16.96 19.83 15.51
C ASP A 521 17.09 19.63 17.02
N PHE A 522 17.30 18.37 17.42
CA PHE A 522 17.79 17.95 18.72
C PHE A 522 19.30 17.74 18.67
N ASN A 523 19.99 18.07 19.76
CA ASN A 523 21.35 17.60 20.01
C ASN A 523 21.30 16.36 20.90
N LYS A 524 21.33 15.19 20.31
CA LYS A 524 21.19 13.92 21.02
C LYS A 524 22.47 13.47 21.76
N THR A 525 23.59 14.16 21.55
CA THR A 525 24.90 13.74 22.14
C THR A 525 24.94 13.84 23.65
N ASP A 526 24.18 14.73 24.24
CA ASP A 526 24.06 14.94 25.67
C ASP A 526 22.82 14.28 26.31
N ASP A 527 21.98 13.59 25.50
CA ASP A 527 20.81 12.87 25.99
C ASP A 527 21.19 11.66 26.86
N TYR A 528 20.58 11.57 28.05
CA TYR A 528 20.85 10.48 28.99
C TYR A 528 20.56 9.10 28.39
N SER A 529 19.45 8.93 27.67
CA SER A 529 19.02 7.63 27.13
C SER A 529 19.58 7.32 25.75
N PHE A 530 20.14 8.29 25.03
CA PHE A 530 20.64 8.09 23.68
C PHE A 530 22.00 7.37 23.65
N ASP A 531 22.16 6.44 22.72
CA ASP A 531 23.46 5.88 22.32
C ASP A 531 23.41 5.54 20.82
N GLY A 532 24.02 6.39 20.01
CA GLY A 532 24.09 6.24 18.55
C GLY A 532 24.85 4.99 18.04
N LYS A 533 25.58 4.30 18.92
CA LYS A 533 26.29 3.06 18.58
C LYS A 533 25.42 1.81 18.72
N LYS A 534 24.27 1.92 19.34
CA LYS A 534 23.34 0.79 19.55
C LYS A 534 22.47 0.57 18.31
N THR A 535 23.02 -0.02 17.28
CA THR A 535 22.32 -0.34 16.03
C THR A 535 21.59 -1.70 16.06
N SER A 536 21.80 -2.48 17.11
CA SER A 536 21.07 -3.71 17.43
C SER A 536 20.58 -3.67 18.87
N PHE A 537 19.58 -4.51 19.21
CA PHE A 537 19.08 -4.57 20.58
C PHE A 537 20.16 -4.97 21.58
N ASN A 538 20.29 -4.17 22.61
CA ASN A 538 21.14 -4.42 23.78
C ASN A 538 20.36 -4.00 25.02
N ASP A 539 20.57 -4.71 26.12
CA ASP A 539 20.06 -4.31 27.42
C ASP A 539 20.55 -2.89 27.74
N TRP A 540 19.61 -2.00 28.09
CA TRP A 540 19.94 -0.58 28.25
C TRP A 540 19.34 0.00 29.51
N ASN A 541 20.14 0.13 30.54
CA ASN A 541 19.72 0.60 31.86
C ASN A 541 19.51 2.12 31.96
N LYS A 542 19.82 2.89 30.92
CA LYS A 542 19.48 4.33 30.83
C LYS A 542 18.07 4.58 30.27
N VAL A 543 17.31 3.53 30.00
CA VAL A 543 15.86 3.55 29.80
C VAL A 543 15.25 2.82 30.98
N THR A 544 14.27 3.44 31.66
CA THR A 544 13.68 2.85 32.86
C THR A 544 12.32 2.22 32.59
N LEU A 545 12.01 1.16 33.32
CA LEU A 545 10.72 0.49 33.31
C LEU A 545 10.10 0.47 34.69
N TYR A 546 8.84 0.84 34.76
CA TYR A 546 8.04 0.81 35.99
C TYR A 546 6.93 -0.21 35.83
N GLN A 547 6.67 -1.02 36.86
CA GLN A 547 5.52 -1.89 36.96
C GLN A 547 4.66 -1.43 38.16
N LYS A 548 3.38 -1.16 37.91
CA LYS A 548 2.45 -0.64 38.94
C LYS A 548 3.02 0.57 39.71
N GLY A 549 3.77 1.41 39.00
CA GLY A 549 4.37 2.62 39.54
C GLY A 549 5.69 2.44 40.30
N LYS A 550 6.21 1.23 40.44
CA LYS A 550 7.52 0.94 41.04
C LYS A 550 8.57 0.69 39.97
N LEU A 551 9.75 1.23 40.12
CA LEU A 551 10.89 1.02 39.23
C LEU A 551 11.32 -0.47 39.33
N VAL A 552 11.33 -1.17 38.20
CA VAL A 552 11.70 -2.60 38.09
C VAL A 552 12.90 -2.82 37.18
N TRP A 553 13.26 -1.84 36.36
CA TRP A 553 14.44 -1.89 35.49
C TRP A 553 15.01 -0.49 35.27
N GLY A 554 16.33 -0.43 35.12
CA GLY A 554 17.07 0.77 34.70
C GLY A 554 17.48 1.66 35.87
N ILE A 555 18.16 2.76 35.53
CA ILE A 555 18.68 3.77 36.47
C ILE A 555 18.11 5.12 36.03
N GLU A 556 17.46 5.82 36.92
CA GLU A 556 17.04 7.21 36.68
C GLU A 556 18.24 8.13 36.58
N PRO A 557 18.22 9.19 35.74
CA PRO A 557 19.28 10.18 35.62
C PRO A 557 19.49 11.01 36.89
#